data_39251cd15224245d83c2457b84497cd0
#
_entry.id   39251cd15224245d83c2457b84497cd0
#
_cell.length_a   1.000
_cell.length_b   1.000
_cell.length_c   1.000
_cell.angle_alpha   90.00
_cell.angle_beta   90.00
_cell.angle_gamma   90.00
#
_symmetry.space_group_name_H-M   'P 1'
#
loop_
_entity.id
_entity.type
_entity.pdbx_description
1 polymer ?
#
loop_
_entity_poly.entity_id
_entity_poly.type
_entity_poly.pdbx_seq_one_letter_code
_entity_poly.pdbx_strand_id
1 'polypeptide(L)'
;MIMSGDSLEEYLEAIYSYNEKGQLAKNSDLAKKLKVAPPSVTQMVQKLAEEGLVEYVPYKGAILTGRGTALAQKVVRKHRLLERFLHDVLGIRLNKVHEEACRMEHGLSDEAAAALCKVLDKPEVCPDDGMEIPPCPLEVDDCEECEAARVDIDPVLLTELSNLKPGEEGDVAFVRGGTNACQRLMDMGLTKGTRVRVLQAAPFNGPVEVSVRGTSLALGRGLAGRVFIQLDDGLNVQDRPHPHGPHH
;
A
#
# COMPACT_ATOMS: atom_id res chain seq x y z
N MET A 1 18.63 6.77 -28.63
CA MET A 1 18.09 7.43 -27.43
C MET A 1 17.60 6.32 -26.55
N ILE A 2 18.32 5.98 -25.49
CA ILE A 2 17.93 4.93 -24.53
C ILE A 2 16.76 5.55 -23.75
N MET A 3 15.56 5.04 -23.97
CA MET A 3 14.38 5.44 -23.20
C MET A 3 14.56 4.90 -21.78
N SER A 4 14.24 5.69 -20.78
CA SER A 4 14.26 5.25 -19.38
C SER A 4 13.27 4.10 -19.19
N GLY A 5 13.56 3.18 -18.28
CA GLY A 5 12.64 2.09 -17.92
C GLY A 5 11.25 2.62 -17.52
N ASP A 6 11.23 3.78 -16.87
CA ASP A 6 10.02 4.47 -16.42
C ASP A 6 9.02 4.71 -17.57
N SER A 7 9.50 5.12 -18.75
CA SER A 7 8.62 5.35 -19.91
C SER A 7 7.95 4.06 -20.43
N LEU A 8 8.58 2.90 -20.31
CA LEU A 8 7.99 1.62 -20.70
C LEU A 8 6.91 1.20 -19.70
N GLU A 9 7.18 1.37 -18.40
CA GLU A 9 6.26 1.06 -17.32
C GLU A 9 4.99 1.91 -17.40
N GLU A 10 5.11 3.23 -17.64
CA GLU A 10 3.97 4.13 -17.85
C GLU A 10 3.04 3.65 -18.98
N TYR A 11 3.61 3.17 -20.10
CA TYR A 11 2.80 2.65 -21.19
C TYR A 11 2.12 1.33 -20.86
N LEU A 12 2.81 0.41 -20.17
CA LEU A 12 2.22 -0.85 -19.71
C LEU A 12 1.07 -0.60 -18.74
N GLU A 13 1.25 0.30 -17.79
CA GLU A 13 0.20 0.71 -16.85
C GLU A 13 -0.99 1.35 -17.57
N ALA A 14 -0.73 2.27 -18.50
CA ALA A 14 -1.79 2.90 -19.27
C ALA A 14 -2.59 1.88 -20.09
N ILE A 15 -1.94 0.91 -20.74
CA ILE A 15 -2.61 -0.15 -21.50
C ILE A 15 -3.40 -1.05 -20.55
N TYR A 16 -2.82 -1.42 -19.40
CA TYR A 16 -3.47 -2.25 -18.39
C TYR A 16 -4.79 -1.63 -17.91
N SER A 17 -4.82 -0.32 -17.65
CA SER A 17 -6.02 0.37 -17.17
C SER A 17 -7.22 0.33 -18.14
N TYR A 18 -7.00 0.06 -19.43
CA TYR A 18 -8.07 -0.22 -20.40
C TYR A 18 -8.39 -1.72 -20.45
N ASN A 19 -7.36 -2.56 -20.44
CA ASN A 19 -7.53 -4.01 -20.56
C ASN A 19 -8.24 -4.62 -19.35
N GLU A 20 -8.00 -4.14 -18.13
CA GLU A 20 -8.72 -4.59 -16.93
C GLU A 20 -10.23 -4.28 -16.98
N LYS A 21 -10.64 -3.32 -17.80
CA LYS A 21 -12.04 -2.97 -18.10
C LYS A 21 -12.60 -3.72 -19.33
N GLY A 22 -11.84 -4.68 -19.86
CA GLY A 22 -12.20 -5.43 -21.06
C GLY A 22 -12.11 -4.62 -22.36
N GLN A 23 -11.36 -3.51 -22.36
CA GLN A 23 -11.24 -2.61 -23.51
C GLN A 23 -9.85 -2.70 -24.14
N LEU A 24 -9.80 -2.55 -25.48
CA LEU A 24 -8.52 -2.37 -26.18
C LEU A 24 -8.04 -0.93 -25.96
N ALA A 25 -6.75 -0.79 -25.66
CA ALA A 25 -6.12 0.52 -25.50
C ALA A 25 -5.84 1.14 -26.89
N LYS A 26 -6.65 2.12 -27.30
CA LYS A 26 -6.47 2.81 -28.57
C LYS A 26 -5.32 3.82 -28.48
N ASN A 27 -4.54 3.98 -29.55
CA ASN A 27 -3.43 4.94 -29.58
C ASN A 27 -3.87 6.38 -29.26
N SER A 28 -5.08 6.78 -29.70
CA SER A 28 -5.65 8.09 -29.38
C SER A 28 -5.91 8.29 -27.89
N ASP A 29 -6.33 7.24 -27.20
CA ASP A 29 -6.68 7.28 -25.79
C ASP A 29 -5.42 7.25 -24.93
N LEU A 30 -4.43 6.42 -25.33
CA LEU A 30 -3.10 6.42 -24.74
C LEU A 30 -2.40 7.77 -24.89
N ALA A 31 -2.47 8.40 -26.08
CA ALA A 31 -1.90 9.72 -26.30
C ALA A 31 -2.47 10.79 -25.37
N LYS A 32 -3.79 10.76 -25.14
CA LYS A 32 -4.49 11.63 -24.19
C LYS A 32 -4.10 11.36 -22.75
N LYS A 33 -4.12 10.08 -22.34
CA LYS A 33 -3.82 9.67 -20.96
C LYS A 33 -2.39 10.01 -20.58
N LEU A 34 -1.42 9.69 -21.44
CA LEU A 34 0.02 9.91 -21.22
C LEU A 34 0.48 11.34 -21.60
N LYS A 35 -0.40 12.17 -22.16
CA LYS A 35 -0.09 13.54 -22.60
C LYS A 35 1.09 13.59 -23.59
N VAL A 36 1.17 12.61 -24.49
CA VAL A 36 2.23 12.49 -25.50
C VAL A 36 1.65 12.58 -26.91
N ALA A 37 2.52 12.84 -27.91
CA ALA A 37 2.10 12.91 -29.31
C ALA A 37 1.70 11.50 -29.86
N PRO A 38 0.63 11.39 -30.67
CA PRO A 38 0.19 10.13 -31.25
C PRO A 38 1.27 9.32 -31.98
N PRO A 39 2.21 9.90 -32.72
CA PRO A 39 3.31 9.17 -33.32
C PRO A 39 4.21 8.47 -32.29
N SER A 40 4.47 9.11 -31.14
CA SER A 40 5.26 8.52 -30.06
C SER A 40 4.57 7.30 -29.47
N VAL A 41 3.24 7.36 -29.33
CA VAL A 41 2.45 6.19 -28.87
C VAL A 41 2.60 5.04 -29.87
N THR A 42 2.46 5.33 -31.16
CA THR A 42 2.58 4.28 -32.19
C THR A 42 3.95 3.59 -32.16
N GLN A 43 5.01 4.37 -32.05
CA GLN A 43 6.37 3.83 -31.93
C GLN A 43 6.54 2.96 -30.68
N MET A 44 6.04 3.43 -29.53
CA MET A 44 6.17 2.68 -28.29
C MET A 44 5.35 1.40 -28.30
N VAL A 45 4.10 1.45 -28.77
CA VAL A 45 3.25 0.25 -28.86
C VAL A 45 3.84 -0.78 -29.81
N GLN A 46 4.44 -0.35 -30.95
CA GLN A 46 5.16 -1.24 -31.85
C GLN A 46 6.37 -1.88 -31.17
N LYS A 47 7.16 -1.10 -30.45
CA LYS A 47 8.31 -1.60 -29.68
C LYS A 47 7.87 -2.64 -28.63
N LEU A 48 6.80 -2.33 -27.86
CA LEU A 48 6.25 -3.28 -26.89
C LEU A 48 5.75 -4.57 -27.54
N ALA A 49 5.23 -4.48 -28.79
CA ALA A 49 4.82 -5.65 -29.55
C ALA A 49 6.02 -6.48 -30.03
N GLU A 50 7.12 -5.82 -30.48
CA GLU A 50 8.37 -6.49 -30.84
C GLU A 50 9.01 -7.20 -29.63
N GLU A 51 8.89 -6.64 -28.43
CA GLU A 51 9.34 -7.24 -27.18
C GLU A 51 8.39 -8.34 -26.65
N GLY A 52 7.26 -8.59 -27.33
CA GLY A 52 6.27 -9.60 -26.97
C GLY A 52 5.46 -9.27 -25.71
N LEU A 53 5.35 -7.99 -25.37
CA LEU A 53 4.60 -7.51 -24.21
C LEU A 53 3.17 -7.11 -24.57
N VAL A 54 2.91 -6.79 -25.84
CA VAL A 54 1.64 -6.30 -26.35
C VAL A 54 1.30 -7.00 -27.67
N GLU A 55 0.03 -7.35 -27.85
CA GLU A 55 -0.54 -7.64 -29.16
C GLU A 55 -1.15 -6.36 -29.71
N TYR A 56 -0.58 -5.85 -30.78
CA TYR A 56 -1.04 -4.61 -31.40
C TYR A 56 -1.76 -4.88 -32.72
N VAL A 57 -3.02 -4.41 -32.79
CA VAL A 57 -3.80 -4.45 -34.01
C VAL A 57 -3.97 -3.03 -34.54
N PRO A 58 -3.39 -2.68 -35.71
CA PRO A 58 -3.53 -1.36 -36.29
C PRO A 58 -4.98 -0.90 -36.33
N TYR A 59 -5.23 0.36 -35.96
CA TYR A 59 -6.54 1.01 -35.89
C TYR A 59 -7.54 0.45 -34.86
N LYS A 60 -7.29 -0.72 -34.26
CA LYS A 60 -8.15 -1.29 -33.21
C LYS A 60 -7.65 -0.98 -31.81
N GLY A 61 -6.35 -1.11 -31.58
CA GLY A 61 -5.71 -0.85 -30.29
C GLY A 61 -4.74 -1.94 -29.88
N ALA A 62 -4.32 -1.88 -28.63
CA ALA A 62 -3.36 -2.75 -27.99
C ALA A 62 -4.00 -3.54 -26.86
N ILE A 63 -3.56 -4.80 -26.71
CA ILE A 63 -3.86 -5.65 -25.57
C ILE A 63 -2.56 -6.23 -25.02
N LEU A 64 -2.43 -6.32 -23.72
CA LEU A 64 -1.25 -6.93 -23.08
C LEU A 64 -1.23 -8.43 -23.32
N THR A 65 -0.04 -8.97 -23.60
CA THR A 65 0.20 -10.43 -23.53
C THR A 65 0.25 -10.89 -22.07
N GLY A 66 0.28 -12.19 -21.81
CA GLY A 66 0.47 -12.69 -20.43
C GLY A 66 1.73 -12.12 -19.76
N ARG A 67 2.85 -12.01 -20.51
CA ARG A 67 4.10 -11.41 -20.02
C ARG A 67 3.95 -9.90 -19.79
N GLY A 68 3.27 -9.19 -20.69
CA GLY A 68 2.99 -7.77 -20.55
C GLY A 68 2.07 -7.49 -19.35
N THR A 69 1.05 -8.32 -19.15
CA THR A 69 0.14 -8.25 -18.00
C THR A 69 0.90 -8.42 -16.69
N ALA A 70 1.77 -9.41 -16.57
CA ALA A 70 2.56 -9.64 -15.36
C ALA A 70 3.46 -8.44 -15.02
N LEU A 71 4.10 -7.81 -16.02
CA LEU A 71 4.90 -6.61 -15.82
C LEU A 71 4.04 -5.41 -15.43
N ALA A 72 2.93 -5.18 -16.14
CA ALA A 72 2.01 -4.10 -15.82
C ALA A 72 1.43 -4.23 -14.41
N GLN A 73 1.04 -5.43 -14.01
CA GLN A 73 0.53 -5.70 -12.66
C GLN A 73 1.53 -5.35 -11.55
N LYS A 74 2.83 -5.55 -11.79
CA LYS A 74 3.86 -5.14 -10.81
C LYS A 74 3.86 -3.62 -10.60
N VAL A 75 3.80 -2.84 -11.66
CA VAL A 75 3.78 -1.36 -11.60
C VAL A 75 2.48 -0.89 -10.96
N VAL A 76 1.33 -1.34 -11.47
CA VAL A 76 0.00 -0.98 -10.97
C VAL A 76 -0.17 -1.34 -9.49
N ARG A 77 0.39 -2.49 -9.06
CA ARG A 77 0.39 -2.85 -7.64
C ARG A 77 1.16 -1.84 -6.80
N LYS A 78 2.38 -1.46 -7.20
CA LYS A 78 3.19 -0.44 -6.52
C LYS A 78 2.44 0.87 -6.43
N HIS A 79 1.86 1.31 -7.53
CA HIS A 79 1.04 2.52 -7.62
C HIS A 79 -0.11 2.50 -6.59
N ARG A 80 -0.97 1.48 -6.64
CA ARG A 80 -2.16 1.35 -5.78
C ARG A 80 -1.80 1.19 -4.29
N LEU A 81 -0.69 0.50 -3.98
CA LEU A 81 -0.17 0.43 -2.61
C LEU A 81 0.33 1.79 -2.11
N LEU A 82 1.01 2.56 -2.98
CA LEU A 82 1.43 3.91 -2.65
C LEU A 82 0.24 4.84 -2.44
N GLU A 83 -0.78 4.79 -3.28
CA GLU A 83 -2.01 5.58 -3.09
C GLU A 83 -2.67 5.29 -1.74
N ARG A 84 -2.79 4.00 -1.36
CA ARG A 84 -3.27 3.61 -0.02
C ARG A 84 -2.40 4.16 1.09
N PHE A 85 -1.10 4.00 1.00
CA PHE A 85 -0.16 4.50 2.01
C PHE A 85 -0.23 6.03 2.15
N LEU A 86 -0.19 6.75 1.04
CA LEU A 86 -0.25 8.20 1.01
C LEU A 86 -1.57 8.72 1.59
N HIS A 87 -2.68 8.04 1.30
CA HIS A 87 -4.00 8.43 1.81
C HIS A 87 -4.21 8.00 3.26
N ASP A 88 -4.09 6.70 3.54
CA ASP A 88 -4.51 6.13 4.82
C ASP A 88 -3.51 6.42 5.95
N VAL A 89 -2.21 6.46 5.62
CA VAL A 89 -1.14 6.64 6.61
C VAL A 89 -0.68 8.09 6.69
N LEU A 90 -0.40 8.73 5.55
CA LEU A 90 0.09 10.11 5.53
C LEU A 90 -1.03 11.16 5.50
N GLY A 91 -2.28 10.77 5.26
CA GLY A 91 -3.43 11.67 5.23
C GLY A 91 -3.46 12.61 4.03
N ILE A 92 -2.77 12.26 2.94
CA ILE A 92 -2.80 13.02 1.69
C ILE A 92 -4.21 12.92 1.08
N ARG A 93 -4.72 14.04 0.58
CA ARG A 93 -6.06 14.10 -0.02
C ARG A 93 -6.13 13.25 -1.28
N LEU A 94 -7.25 12.54 -1.50
CA LEU A 94 -7.48 11.67 -2.67
C LEU A 94 -7.16 12.36 -4.01
N ASN A 95 -7.53 13.62 -4.19
CA ASN A 95 -7.25 14.35 -5.42
C ASN A 95 -5.76 14.65 -5.69
N LYS A 96 -4.85 14.26 -4.80
CA LYS A 96 -3.40 14.41 -4.92
C LYS A 96 -2.63 13.11 -4.85
N VAL A 97 -3.23 12.04 -4.30
CA VAL A 97 -2.51 10.78 -4.07
C VAL A 97 -2.01 10.17 -5.36
N HIS A 98 -2.81 10.22 -6.43
CA HIS A 98 -2.45 9.69 -7.74
C HIS A 98 -1.17 10.33 -8.29
N GLU A 99 -1.09 11.66 -8.29
CA GLU A 99 0.09 12.37 -8.79
C GLU A 99 1.35 12.07 -7.96
N GLU A 100 1.22 11.96 -6.65
CA GLU A 100 2.34 11.61 -5.77
C GLU A 100 2.76 10.14 -5.94
N ALA A 101 1.81 9.22 -6.07
CA ALA A 101 2.09 7.81 -6.32
C ALA A 101 2.84 7.60 -7.63
N CYS A 102 2.41 8.23 -8.73
CA CYS A 102 3.11 8.20 -10.03
C CYS A 102 4.57 8.64 -9.96
N ARG A 103 4.90 9.60 -9.08
CA ARG A 103 6.29 10.05 -8.91
C ARG A 103 7.16 9.06 -8.15
N MET A 104 6.57 8.17 -7.35
CA MET A 104 7.28 7.29 -6.43
C MET A 104 7.38 5.85 -6.92
N GLU A 105 6.42 5.37 -7.70
CA GLU A 105 6.25 3.96 -8.05
C GLU A 105 7.46 3.35 -8.77
N HIS A 106 8.07 4.11 -9.69
CA HIS A 106 9.21 3.64 -10.47
C HIS A 106 10.49 3.46 -9.64
N GLY A 107 10.60 4.19 -8.52
CA GLY A 107 11.71 4.05 -7.58
C GLY A 107 11.47 3.02 -6.48
N LEU A 108 10.24 2.49 -6.36
CA LEU A 108 9.89 1.55 -5.30
C LEU A 108 10.36 0.13 -5.65
N SER A 109 11.21 -0.47 -4.79
CA SER A 109 11.63 -1.87 -4.96
C SER A 109 10.46 -2.83 -4.68
N ASP A 110 10.55 -4.08 -5.16
CA ASP A 110 9.54 -5.10 -4.88
C ASP A 110 9.48 -5.43 -3.37
N GLU A 111 10.62 -5.36 -2.69
CA GLU A 111 10.74 -5.51 -1.22
C GLU A 111 10.00 -4.41 -0.47
N ALA A 112 10.21 -3.15 -0.88
CA ALA A 112 9.52 -2.02 -0.27
C ALA A 112 8.01 -2.07 -0.53
N ALA A 113 7.57 -2.55 -1.70
CA ALA A 113 6.16 -2.77 -2.01
C ALA A 113 5.55 -3.88 -1.14
N ALA A 114 6.29 -4.98 -0.88
CA ALA A 114 5.87 -6.03 0.04
C ALA A 114 5.74 -5.51 1.48
N ALA A 115 6.71 -4.71 1.94
CA ALA A 115 6.65 -4.07 3.25
C ALA A 115 5.45 -3.11 3.37
N LEU A 116 5.16 -2.30 2.34
CA LEU A 116 3.97 -1.45 2.29
C LEU A 116 2.68 -2.28 2.38
N CYS A 117 2.60 -3.39 1.65
CA CYS A 117 1.44 -4.28 1.68
C CYS A 117 1.16 -4.80 3.09
N LYS A 118 2.22 -5.15 3.86
CA LYS A 118 2.10 -5.58 5.27
C LYS A 118 1.63 -4.45 6.17
N VAL A 119 2.24 -3.27 6.06
CA VAL A 119 1.85 -2.09 6.86
C VAL A 119 0.40 -1.70 6.64
N LEU A 120 -0.10 -1.91 5.43
CA LEU A 120 -1.48 -1.61 5.02
C LEU A 120 -2.46 -2.76 5.32
N ASP A 121 -2.02 -3.84 5.95
CA ASP A 121 -2.83 -5.03 6.26
C ASP A 121 -3.46 -5.65 4.99
N LYS A 122 -2.61 -5.92 4.00
CA LYS A 122 -2.99 -6.61 2.74
C LYS A 122 -4.20 -5.96 2.05
N PRO A 123 -4.11 -4.69 1.64
CA PRO A 123 -5.25 -3.97 1.09
C PRO A 123 -5.67 -4.57 -0.25
N GLU A 124 -6.98 -4.72 -0.45
CA GLU A 124 -7.56 -5.34 -1.65
C GLU A 124 -7.85 -4.32 -2.76
N VAL A 125 -8.17 -3.08 -2.38
CA VAL A 125 -8.64 -2.06 -3.33
C VAL A 125 -7.91 -0.72 -3.16
N CYS A 126 -7.76 0.00 -4.27
CA CYS A 126 -7.22 1.35 -4.32
C CYS A 126 -8.22 2.37 -3.73
N PRO A 127 -7.79 3.39 -2.98
CA PRO A 127 -8.68 4.40 -2.42
C PRO A 127 -9.15 5.43 -3.44
N ASP A 128 -8.43 5.60 -4.56
CA ASP A 128 -8.72 6.63 -5.57
C ASP A 128 -9.81 6.18 -6.55
N ASP A 129 -9.66 5.00 -7.16
CA ASP A 129 -10.56 4.50 -8.20
C ASP A 129 -11.38 3.26 -7.80
N GLY A 130 -11.11 2.68 -6.63
CA GLY A 130 -11.79 1.48 -6.13
C GLY A 130 -11.43 0.19 -6.87
N MET A 131 -10.43 0.21 -7.75
CA MET A 131 -9.97 -0.97 -8.49
C MET A 131 -9.15 -1.89 -7.59
N GLU A 132 -9.19 -3.19 -7.89
CA GLU A 132 -8.44 -4.20 -7.15
C GLU A 132 -6.93 -3.98 -7.23
N ILE A 133 -6.23 -4.14 -6.11
CA ILE A 133 -4.78 -4.15 -6.08
C ILE A 133 -4.29 -5.49 -6.66
N PRO A 134 -3.51 -5.51 -7.75
CA PRO A 134 -3.06 -6.74 -8.35
C PRO A 134 -2.36 -7.68 -7.35
N PRO A 135 -2.41 -9.01 -7.57
CA PRO A 135 -1.80 -9.99 -6.68
C PRO A 135 -0.29 -9.76 -6.51
N CYS A 136 0.26 -10.30 -5.43
CA CYS A 136 1.69 -10.20 -5.14
C CYS A 136 2.50 -10.88 -6.25
N PRO A 137 3.56 -10.22 -6.78
CA PRO A 137 4.41 -10.82 -7.81
C PRO A 137 5.45 -11.80 -7.24
N LEU A 138 5.53 -11.92 -5.91
CA LEU A 138 6.37 -12.94 -5.29
C LEU A 138 5.76 -14.30 -5.59
N GLU A 139 6.60 -15.26 -6.00
CA GLU A 139 6.20 -16.67 -6.22
C GLU A 139 6.00 -17.35 -4.86
N VAL A 140 4.96 -16.93 -4.16
CA VAL A 140 4.53 -17.50 -2.87
C VAL A 140 3.06 -17.88 -3.00
N ASP A 141 2.71 -19.09 -2.56
CA ASP A 141 1.35 -19.61 -2.70
C ASP A 141 0.35 -18.88 -1.79
N ASP A 142 0.84 -18.26 -0.71
CA ASP A 142 0.03 -17.45 0.19
C ASP A 142 0.81 -16.34 0.89
N CYS A 143 0.11 -15.54 1.70
CA CYS A 143 0.73 -14.45 2.46
C CYS A 143 1.54 -14.95 3.66
N GLU A 144 1.35 -16.17 4.14
CA GLU A 144 2.14 -16.77 5.21
C GLU A 144 3.53 -17.15 4.68
N GLU A 145 3.63 -17.68 3.46
CA GLU A 145 4.90 -17.90 2.77
C GLU A 145 5.62 -16.57 2.45
N CYS A 146 4.88 -15.52 2.11
CA CYS A 146 5.45 -14.17 1.97
C CYS A 146 6.05 -13.64 3.29
N GLU A 147 5.55 -14.08 4.43
CA GLU A 147 6.14 -13.79 5.74
C GLU A 147 7.40 -14.62 6.00
N ALA A 148 7.46 -15.83 5.47
CA ALA A 148 8.61 -16.74 5.59
C ALA A 148 9.72 -16.45 4.57
N ALA A 149 9.39 -16.01 3.36
CA ALA A 149 10.33 -15.53 2.34
C ALA A 149 10.88 -14.15 2.71
N ARG A 150 11.59 -14.08 3.82
CA ARG A 150 12.14 -12.85 4.38
C ARG A 150 13.33 -12.37 3.55
N VAL A 151 13.17 -11.21 2.99
CA VAL A 151 14.26 -10.25 2.96
C VAL A 151 14.53 -9.83 4.42
N ASP A 152 15.79 -9.72 4.80
CA ASP A 152 16.26 -9.21 6.11
C ASP A 152 15.86 -7.73 6.31
N ILE A 153 14.56 -7.47 6.31
CA ILE A 153 14.02 -6.28 6.91
C ILE A 153 13.75 -6.70 8.34
N ASP A 154 14.53 -6.20 9.28
CA ASP A 154 14.16 -6.23 10.70
C ASP A 154 12.70 -5.81 10.77
N PRO A 155 11.78 -6.71 11.20
CA PRO A 155 10.39 -6.34 11.26
C PRO A 155 10.30 -5.21 12.29
N VAL A 156 10.13 -4.00 11.81
CA VAL A 156 9.64 -2.94 12.67
C VAL A 156 8.29 -3.48 13.15
N LEU A 157 8.28 -4.01 14.37
CA LEU A 157 7.10 -4.61 15.00
C LEU A 157 6.09 -3.50 15.24
N LEU A 158 5.40 -3.11 14.17
CA LEU A 158 4.32 -2.14 14.23
C LEU A 158 3.03 -2.88 14.56
N THR A 159 2.37 -2.44 15.61
CA THR A 159 1.05 -2.93 16.00
C THR A 159 0.15 -1.77 16.33
N GLU A 160 -1.15 -1.94 16.15
CA GLU A 160 -2.10 -0.95 16.62
C GLU A 160 -2.14 -0.92 18.15
N LEU A 161 -2.23 0.27 18.73
CA LEU A 161 -2.38 0.44 20.18
C LEU A 161 -3.58 -0.33 20.74
N SER A 162 -4.63 -0.51 19.94
CA SER A 162 -5.81 -1.31 20.27
C SER A 162 -5.52 -2.80 20.48
N ASN A 163 -4.43 -3.34 19.92
CA ASN A 163 -4.05 -4.75 19.98
C ASN A 163 -3.06 -5.05 21.11
N LEU A 164 -2.50 -4.02 21.74
CA LEU A 164 -1.59 -4.17 22.86
C LEU A 164 -2.33 -4.66 24.12
N LYS A 165 -1.67 -5.54 24.87
CA LYS A 165 -2.15 -6.07 26.13
C LYS A 165 -1.75 -5.14 27.30
N PRO A 166 -2.48 -5.19 28.44
CA PRO A 166 -2.06 -4.50 29.64
C PRO A 166 -0.61 -4.87 30.04
N GLY A 167 0.19 -3.85 30.30
CA GLY A 167 1.62 -3.96 30.63
C GLY A 167 2.55 -3.84 29.43
N GLU A 168 2.07 -4.02 28.20
CA GLU A 168 2.87 -3.82 26.98
C GLU A 168 3.09 -2.33 26.73
N GLU A 169 4.26 -2.01 26.17
CA GLU A 169 4.66 -0.63 25.86
C GLU A 169 5.47 -0.56 24.57
N GLY A 170 5.54 0.63 24.01
CA GLY A 170 6.32 0.92 22.81
C GLY A 170 6.24 2.39 22.45
N ASP A 171 6.90 2.76 21.38
CA ASP A 171 6.94 4.13 20.91
C ASP A 171 5.92 4.36 19.78
N VAL A 172 5.23 5.49 19.82
CA VAL A 172 4.33 5.88 18.71
C VAL A 172 5.15 6.02 17.43
N ALA A 173 4.92 5.14 16.47
CA ALA A 173 5.56 5.21 15.15
C ALA A 173 4.85 6.26 14.27
N PHE A 174 3.55 6.17 14.17
CA PHE A 174 2.69 7.14 13.48
C PHE A 174 1.22 7.01 13.92
N VAL A 175 0.43 7.99 13.49
CA VAL A 175 -1.02 8.03 13.73
C VAL A 175 -1.73 8.08 12.39
N ARG A 176 -2.74 7.21 12.19
CA ARG A 176 -3.54 7.11 10.96
C ARG A 176 -4.89 7.81 11.12
N GLY A 177 -5.33 8.56 10.11
CA GLY A 177 -6.68 9.12 10.08
C GLY A 177 -6.76 10.49 9.41
N GLY A 178 -7.98 11.00 9.31
CA GLY A 178 -8.20 12.37 8.81
C GLY A 178 -7.68 13.42 9.80
N THR A 179 -7.46 14.65 9.30
CA THR A 179 -6.83 15.77 10.03
C THR A 179 -7.36 15.96 11.46
N ASN A 180 -8.69 15.89 11.67
CA ASN A 180 -9.31 16.07 12.98
C ASN A 180 -8.96 14.96 13.99
N ALA A 181 -8.87 13.71 13.51
CA ALA A 181 -8.52 12.58 14.39
C ALA A 181 -7.03 12.61 14.75
N CYS A 182 -6.17 12.89 13.79
CA CYS A 182 -4.74 13.05 14.00
C CYS A 182 -4.46 14.21 14.97
N GLN A 183 -5.09 15.37 14.76
CA GLN A 183 -4.92 16.53 15.63
C GLN A 183 -5.32 16.19 17.09
N ARG A 184 -6.47 15.56 17.30
CA ARG A 184 -6.92 15.15 18.64
C ARG A 184 -5.95 14.20 19.34
N LEU A 185 -5.37 13.23 18.59
CA LEU A 185 -4.40 12.29 19.15
C LEU A 185 -3.07 13.00 19.47
N MET A 186 -2.64 13.93 18.62
CA MET A 186 -1.45 14.75 18.88
C MET A 186 -1.64 15.68 20.09
N ASP A 187 -2.82 16.29 20.24
CA ASP A 187 -3.16 17.15 21.40
C ASP A 187 -3.16 16.34 22.72
N MET A 188 -3.49 15.05 22.65
CA MET A 188 -3.37 14.11 23.78
C MET A 188 -1.93 13.63 24.01
N GLY A 189 -0.94 14.13 23.26
CA GLY A 189 0.47 13.78 23.41
C GLY A 189 0.91 12.52 22.67
N LEU A 190 0.03 11.91 21.86
CA LEU A 190 0.34 10.74 21.02
C LEU A 190 1.04 11.19 19.73
N THR A 191 2.26 11.66 19.87
CA THR A 191 3.12 12.12 18.77
C THR A 191 4.21 11.09 18.48
N LYS A 192 4.75 11.07 17.27
CA LYS A 192 5.85 10.17 16.88
C LYS A 192 6.99 10.18 17.90
N GLY A 193 7.45 9.00 18.29
CA GLY A 193 8.51 8.79 19.29
C GLY A 193 8.04 8.95 20.75
N THR A 194 6.74 9.16 21.01
CA THR A 194 6.23 9.20 22.37
C THR A 194 6.04 7.80 22.92
N ARG A 195 6.63 7.51 24.09
CA ARG A 195 6.46 6.26 24.81
C ARG A 195 5.04 6.12 25.34
N VAL A 196 4.40 4.99 25.05
CA VAL A 196 3.04 4.65 25.47
C VAL A 196 3.06 3.27 26.14
N ARG A 197 2.40 3.15 27.30
CA ARG A 197 2.19 1.88 27.99
C ARG A 197 0.71 1.65 28.16
N VAL A 198 0.23 0.46 27.82
CA VAL A 198 -1.16 0.05 28.09
C VAL A 198 -1.31 -0.30 29.57
N LEU A 199 -2.19 0.42 30.26
CA LEU A 199 -2.51 0.18 31.67
C LEU A 199 -3.62 -0.86 31.81
N GLN A 200 -4.70 -0.68 31.03
CA GLN A 200 -5.86 -1.55 31.06
C GLN A 200 -6.58 -1.53 29.70
N ALA A 201 -7.16 -2.67 29.33
CA ALA A 201 -8.06 -2.79 28.19
C ALA A 201 -9.42 -3.26 28.68
N ALA A 202 -10.45 -2.46 28.51
CA ALA A 202 -11.79 -2.82 28.93
C ALA A 202 -12.35 -3.95 28.05
N PRO A 203 -13.11 -4.92 28.63
CA PRO A 203 -13.73 -6.00 27.87
C PRO A 203 -14.80 -5.48 26.90
N PHE A 204 -15.26 -6.35 26.00
CA PHE A 204 -16.34 -6.07 25.03
C PHE A 204 -16.04 -4.85 24.11
N ASN A 205 -14.85 -4.76 23.56
CA ASN A 205 -14.42 -3.64 22.72
C ASN A 205 -14.47 -2.26 23.42
N GLY A 206 -14.38 -2.23 24.73
CA GLY A 206 -14.33 -1.02 25.54
C GLY A 206 -13.02 -0.24 25.33
N PRO A 207 -12.90 0.94 25.98
CA PRO A 207 -11.73 1.81 25.83
C PRO A 207 -10.44 1.14 26.30
N VAL A 208 -9.31 1.58 25.74
CA VAL A 208 -7.97 1.22 26.17
C VAL A 208 -7.43 2.36 27.01
N GLU A 209 -7.03 2.08 28.25
CA GLU A 209 -6.37 3.03 29.12
C GLU A 209 -4.85 2.92 28.93
N VAL A 210 -4.23 4.06 28.67
CA VAL A 210 -2.79 4.13 28.39
C VAL A 210 -2.11 5.21 29.20
N SER A 211 -0.85 4.99 29.55
CA SER A 211 0.02 6.00 30.13
C SER A 211 0.83 6.67 29.00
N VAL A 212 0.72 7.99 28.93
CA VAL A 212 1.44 8.82 27.97
C VAL A 212 2.10 9.96 28.73
N ARG A 213 3.43 10.06 28.68
CA ARG A 213 4.19 11.11 29.40
C ARG A 213 3.82 11.25 30.89
N GLY A 214 3.49 10.14 31.55
CA GLY A 214 3.10 10.13 32.96
C GLY A 214 1.64 10.47 33.23
N THR A 215 0.83 10.74 32.22
CA THR A 215 -0.62 10.98 32.34
C THR A 215 -1.39 9.76 31.85
N SER A 216 -2.45 9.38 32.55
CA SER A 216 -3.36 8.32 32.12
C SER A 216 -4.45 8.86 31.21
N LEU A 217 -4.66 8.20 30.07
CA LEU A 217 -5.64 8.55 29.05
C LEU A 217 -6.50 7.34 28.72
N ALA A 218 -7.82 7.52 28.63
CA ALA A 218 -8.74 6.51 28.11
C ALA A 218 -9.07 6.79 26.65
N LEU A 219 -8.69 5.88 25.75
CA LEU A 219 -8.92 5.97 24.31
C LEU A 219 -10.00 4.98 23.90
N GLY A 220 -11.03 5.46 23.21
CA GLY A 220 -11.97 4.57 22.54
C GLY A 220 -11.24 3.71 21.48
N ARG A 221 -11.64 2.44 21.32
CA ARG A 221 -10.95 1.49 20.41
C ARG A 221 -10.76 2.02 19.00
N GLY A 222 -11.74 2.75 18.45
CA GLY A 222 -11.62 3.36 17.12
C GLY A 222 -10.52 4.44 17.01
N LEU A 223 -10.16 5.11 18.12
CA LEU A 223 -9.00 6.01 18.16
C LEU A 223 -7.70 5.25 18.46
N ALA A 224 -7.74 4.27 19.35
CA ALA A 224 -6.58 3.43 19.67
C ALA A 224 -6.11 2.62 18.43
N GLY A 225 -7.02 2.12 17.60
CA GLY A 225 -6.70 1.44 16.32
C GLY A 225 -6.11 2.35 15.24
N ARG A 226 -6.02 3.67 15.52
CA ARG A 226 -5.37 4.63 14.61
C ARG A 226 -3.97 5.01 15.04
N VAL A 227 -3.50 4.54 16.19
CA VAL A 227 -2.17 4.78 16.73
C VAL A 227 -1.33 3.53 16.53
N PHE A 228 -0.28 3.62 15.74
CA PHE A 228 0.65 2.53 15.49
C PHE A 228 1.85 2.66 16.40
N ILE A 229 2.13 1.57 17.10
CA ILE A 229 3.18 1.47 18.10
C ILE A 229 4.29 0.58 17.57
N GLN A 230 5.51 1.07 17.65
CA GLN A 230 6.73 0.29 17.47
C GLN A 230 7.08 -0.36 18.81
N LEU A 231 7.08 -1.68 18.82
CA LEU A 231 7.49 -2.46 20.00
C LEU A 231 9.01 -2.55 20.08
N ASP A 232 9.54 -2.65 21.29
CA ASP A 232 10.96 -2.94 21.49
C ASP A 232 11.25 -4.41 21.13
N ASP A 233 12.42 -4.69 20.56
CA ASP A 233 12.88 -6.01 20.06
C ASP A 233 12.93 -7.15 21.10
N GLY A 234 12.44 -6.94 22.31
CA GLY A 234 12.45 -7.87 23.43
C GLY A 234 11.20 -8.70 23.63
N LEU A 235 10.11 -8.50 22.87
CA LEU A 235 8.87 -9.24 23.05
C LEU A 235 8.69 -10.31 21.97
N ASN A 236 8.80 -11.58 22.39
CA ASN A 236 8.68 -12.77 21.57
C ASN A 236 7.29 -12.82 20.88
N VAL A 237 7.25 -12.66 19.55
CA VAL A 237 6.04 -12.64 18.71
C VAL A 237 5.36 -14.01 18.66
N GLN A 238 6.03 -15.08 19.10
CA GLN A 238 5.58 -16.48 18.97
C GLN A 238 4.36 -16.87 19.82
N ASP A 239 3.94 -16.04 20.77
CA ASP A 239 2.85 -16.35 21.70
C ASP A 239 1.52 -15.59 21.44
N ARG A 240 1.34 -14.95 20.27
CA ARG A 240 0.10 -14.23 19.98
C ARG A 240 -0.91 -15.11 19.25
N PRO A 241 -2.12 -15.31 19.79
CA PRO A 241 -3.19 -15.96 19.06
C PRO A 241 -3.62 -15.10 17.87
N HIS A 242 -3.71 -15.69 16.68
CA HIS A 242 -4.23 -15.04 15.48
C HIS A 242 -5.65 -14.52 15.70
N PRO A 243 -6.00 -13.30 15.26
CA PRO A 243 -7.33 -12.72 15.44
C PRO A 243 -8.42 -13.34 14.54
N HIS A 244 -8.10 -14.29 13.68
CA HIS A 244 -9.07 -14.95 12.79
C HIS A 244 -9.22 -16.42 13.15
N GLY A 245 -10.28 -16.73 13.92
CA GLY A 245 -10.80 -18.09 14.04
C GLY A 245 -11.46 -18.52 12.72
N PRO A 246 -11.53 -19.85 12.44
CA PRO A 246 -12.10 -20.33 11.19
C PRO A 246 -13.58 -19.96 11.09
N HIS A 247 -13.96 -19.31 10.01
CA HIS A 247 -15.36 -19.16 9.63
C HIS A 247 -15.84 -20.52 9.13
N HIS A 248 -16.71 -21.15 9.95
CA HIS A 248 -17.59 -22.24 9.52
C HIS A 248 -18.79 -21.68 8.79
#